data_f369b3c6f63a9c6f41cab80e491c8c2b
#
_entry.id   f369b3c6f63a9c6f41cab80e491c8c2b
#
_cell.length_a   1.000
_cell.length_b   1.000
_cell.length_c   1.000
_cell.angle_alpha   90.00
_cell.angle_beta   90.00
_cell.angle_gamma   90.00
#
_symmetry.space_group_name_H-M   'P 1'
#
loop_
_entity.id
_entity.type
_entity.pdbx_description
1 polymer ?
#
loop_
_entity_poly.entity_id
_entity_poly.type
_entity_poly.pdbx_seq_one_letter_code
_entity_poly.pdbx_strand_id
1 'polypeptide(L)'
;MHVITSFLYISTKFKPTEMMINKFMFRNFVPACMVACAVVMGVMAPCNSFAQKAKAQKKVKTETAIVHPWQGKRVAYFGDSITDPNNKAASNKYWNFLEEWLGIKPFVYAVSGRMWNDIPRQANKLKAEHGDDFDAILILMGTNDYNNAVPMGKWYDERMEKVEYGHQYVKRMENRMRRYPSFDKDTYKGRINIALDSLKKMYPTKQIVLLTPIHRAGFYANDKNWQCTEDYMNRCGEYLDSYVDAVKEAGNIWAVPVIDLNATCGLYPMQDGYAQYFNKADTDRLHPNNMGHERMAKTLMYQLLSLPCTF
;
A
#
# COMPACT_ATOMS: atom_id res chain seq x y z
N MET A 1 -37.19 49.86 12.56
CA MET A 1 -38.03 49.28 11.50
C MET A 1 -37.61 47.80 11.38
N HIS A 2 -38.43 46.93 12.01
CA HIS A 2 -38.18 45.48 12.09
C HIS A 2 -38.66 44.80 10.79
N VAL A 3 -37.85 43.89 10.25
CA VAL A 3 -38.36 42.89 9.31
C VAL A 3 -37.89 41.53 9.85
N ILE A 4 -38.88 40.81 10.40
CA ILE A 4 -38.78 39.43 10.83
C ILE A 4 -39.10 38.57 9.60
N THR A 5 -38.22 37.71 9.17
CA THR A 5 -38.51 36.70 8.15
C THR A 5 -38.47 35.30 8.80
N SER A 6 -39.69 34.75 8.92
CA SER A 6 -39.96 33.42 9.44
C SER A 6 -39.53 32.36 8.44
N PHE A 7 -38.71 31.37 8.85
CA PHE A 7 -38.48 30.14 8.09
C PHE A 7 -39.46 29.05 8.55
N LEU A 8 -40.28 28.60 7.62
CA LEU A 8 -41.15 27.43 7.80
C LEU A 8 -40.32 26.13 7.80
N TYR A 9 -40.50 25.36 8.85
CA TYR A 9 -39.95 24.01 9.00
C TYR A 9 -41.01 23.02 8.45
N ILE A 10 -40.72 22.39 7.30
CA ILE A 10 -41.55 21.30 6.77
C ILE A 10 -40.96 19.97 7.24
N SER A 11 -41.63 19.37 8.22
CA SER A 11 -41.39 18.01 8.67
C SER A 11 -42.15 17.02 7.78
N THR A 12 -41.46 16.27 6.96
CA THR A 12 -42.04 15.11 6.26
C THR A 12 -41.69 13.81 7.03
N LYS A 13 -42.74 13.27 7.67
CA LYS A 13 -42.74 11.93 8.27
C LYS A 13 -42.76 10.89 7.15
N PHE A 14 -41.69 10.09 7.02
CA PHE A 14 -41.73 8.85 6.26
C PHE A 14 -42.14 7.69 7.18
N LYS A 15 -43.20 6.96 6.78
CA LYS A 15 -43.61 5.69 7.39
C LYS A 15 -42.72 4.57 6.83
N PRO A 16 -42.28 3.57 7.65
CA PRO A 16 -41.57 2.41 7.12
C PRO A 16 -42.55 1.45 6.46
N THR A 17 -42.30 1.12 5.21
CA THR A 17 -42.98 0.04 4.48
C THR A 17 -42.32 -1.28 4.80
N GLU A 18 -43.09 -2.22 5.31
CA GLU A 18 -42.67 -3.61 5.56
C GLU A 18 -42.28 -4.29 4.25
N MET A 19 -41.08 -4.79 4.17
CA MET A 19 -40.61 -5.62 3.06
C MET A 19 -40.69 -7.11 3.45
N MET A 20 -41.65 -7.80 2.86
CA MET A 20 -41.86 -9.25 3.02
C MET A 20 -40.60 -10.03 2.55
N ILE A 21 -40.11 -10.86 3.45
CA ILE A 21 -39.09 -11.85 3.15
C ILE A 21 -39.74 -13.06 2.52
N ASN A 22 -39.54 -13.26 1.23
CA ASN A 22 -39.94 -14.47 0.53
C ASN A 22 -38.93 -15.60 0.81
N LYS A 23 -39.35 -16.59 1.61
CA LYS A 23 -38.61 -17.84 1.79
C LYS A 23 -38.76 -18.71 0.56
N PHE A 24 -37.71 -18.87 -0.23
CA PHE A 24 -37.64 -19.92 -1.23
C PHE A 24 -37.19 -21.22 -0.56
N MET A 25 -38.13 -22.17 -0.51
CA MET A 25 -37.85 -23.57 -0.18
C MET A 25 -37.19 -24.29 -1.35
N PHE A 26 -35.98 -24.78 -1.19
CA PHE A 26 -35.41 -25.78 -2.09
C PHE A 26 -35.93 -27.16 -1.67
N ARG A 27 -36.78 -27.73 -2.52
CA ARG A 27 -37.24 -29.11 -2.42
C ARG A 27 -36.26 -30.03 -3.15
N ASN A 28 -35.73 -30.99 -2.42
CA ASN A 28 -34.88 -32.06 -2.97
C ASN A 28 -35.68 -32.93 -3.94
N PHE A 29 -35.18 -33.13 -5.15
CA PHE A 29 -35.61 -34.15 -6.08
C PHE A 29 -34.56 -35.29 -6.11
N VAL A 30 -34.95 -36.46 -5.66
CA VAL A 30 -34.22 -37.72 -5.85
C VAL A 30 -34.99 -38.49 -6.94
N PRO A 31 -34.39 -38.90 -8.06
CA PRO A 31 -34.99 -39.87 -8.93
C PRO A 31 -34.64 -41.30 -8.48
N ALA A 32 -35.65 -42.07 -8.15
CA ALA A 32 -35.55 -43.49 -7.94
C ALA A 32 -35.41 -44.21 -9.30
N CYS A 33 -34.34 -44.98 -9.46
CA CYS A 33 -34.21 -45.95 -10.57
C CYS A 33 -34.66 -47.34 -10.09
N MET A 34 -35.72 -47.83 -10.65
CA MET A 34 -36.20 -49.22 -10.43
C MET A 34 -35.27 -50.24 -11.09
N VAL A 35 -34.90 -51.23 -10.30
CA VAL A 35 -34.15 -52.41 -10.69
C VAL A 35 -35.15 -53.46 -11.24
N ALA A 36 -34.98 -53.85 -12.48
CA ALA A 36 -35.65 -55.02 -13.03
C ALA A 36 -34.74 -56.25 -12.88
N CYS A 37 -35.19 -57.22 -12.08
CA CYS A 37 -34.57 -58.55 -11.97
C CYS A 37 -34.91 -59.39 -13.21
N ALA A 38 -33.88 -59.88 -13.89
CA ALA A 38 -34.01 -61.04 -14.79
C ALA A 38 -33.08 -62.14 -14.27
N VAL A 39 -33.72 -63.27 -13.87
CA VAL A 39 -33.06 -64.50 -13.46
C VAL A 39 -32.73 -65.29 -14.72
N VAL A 40 -31.46 -65.62 -14.95
CA VAL A 40 -31.04 -66.66 -15.88
C VAL A 40 -30.08 -67.60 -15.15
N MET A 41 -30.53 -68.85 -14.91
CA MET A 41 -29.65 -69.93 -14.48
C MET A 41 -28.80 -70.43 -15.65
N GLY A 42 -27.53 -70.65 -15.40
CA GLY A 42 -26.67 -71.31 -16.38
C GLY A 42 -25.23 -71.53 -15.94
N VAL A 43 -24.97 -72.74 -15.49
CA VAL A 43 -23.75 -73.55 -15.60
C VAL A 43 -22.45 -72.99 -14.94
N MET A 44 -22.02 -73.73 -13.90
CA MET A 44 -20.72 -73.66 -13.27
C MET A 44 -19.58 -74.12 -14.16
N ALA A 45 -18.55 -73.32 -14.28
CA ALA A 45 -17.19 -73.75 -14.61
C ALA A 45 -16.20 -73.00 -13.64
N PRO A 46 -15.19 -73.66 -13.08
CA PRO A 46 -14.29 -73.02 -12.16
C PRO A 46 -13.27 -72.14 -12.90
N CYS A 47 -13.38 -70.85 -12.78
CA CYS A 47 -12.39 -69.93 -13.33
C CYS A 47 -11.46 -69.43 -12.17
N ASN A 48 -10.20 -69.82 -12.28
CA ASN A 48 -9.14 -69.39 -11.38
C ASN A 48 -9.07 -67.87 -11.35
N SER A 49 -9.43 -67.24 -10.23
CA SER A 49 -9.33 -65.84 -9.98
C SER A 49 -7.86 -65.44 -9.71
N PHE A 50 -7.18 -64.94 -10.73
CA PHE A 50 -6.00 -64.11 -10.50
C PHE A 50 -6.47 -62.79 -9.84
N ALA A 51 -6.31 -62.72 -8.52
CA ALA A 51 -6.51 -61.47 -7.79
C ALA A 51 -5.37 -60.49 -8.19
N GLN A 52 -5.59 -59.67 -9.19
CA GLN A 52 -4.76 -58.50 -9.42
C GLN A 52 -4.98 -57.50 -8.25
N LYS A 53 -4.01 -57.44 -7.33
CA LYS A 53 -3.93 -56.37 -6.35
C LYS A 53 -3.77 -55.06 -7.11
N ALA A 54 -4.85 -54.33 -7.31
CA ALA A 54 -4.80 -52.94 -7.74
C ALA A 54 -4.03 -52.17 -6.65
N LYS A 55 -2.79 -51.83 -6.92
CA LYS A 55 -2.04 -50.83 -6.13
C LYS A 55 -2.82 -49.53 -6.25
N ALA A 56 -3.52 -49.14 -5.18
CA ALA A 56 -4.08 -47.80 -5.05
C ALA A 56 -2.92 -46.78 -5.17
N GLN A 57 -2.77 -46.21 -6.33
CA GLN A 57 -1.91 -45.04 -6.49
C GLN A 57 -2.50 -43.93 -5.62
N LYS A 58 -1.82 -43.67 -4.51
CA LYS A 58 -2.07 -42.50 -3.65
C LYS A 58 -1.84 -41.30 -4.55
N LYS A 59 -2.93 -40.65 -5.00
CA LYS A 59 -2.87 -39.37 -5.70
C LYS A 59 -2.26 -38.39 -4.70
N VAL A 60 -0.96 -38.14 -4.85
CA VAL A 60 -0.29 -37.04 -4.15
C VAL A 60 -0.96 -35.79 -4.67
N LYS A 61 -1.80 -35.15 -3.86
CA LYS A 61 -2.24 -33.79 -4.10
C LYS A 61 -0.97 -32.95 -4.05
N THR A 62 -0.47 -32.57 -5.22
CA THR A 62 0.54 -31.54 -5.32
C THR A 62 -0.17 -30.25 -4.97
N GLU A 63 -0.13 -29.85 -3.72
CA GLU A 63 -0.52 -28.49 -3.33
C GLU A 63 0.45 -27.57 -4.04
N THR A 64 -0.04 -26.81 -5.00
CA THR A 64 0.72 -25.75 -5.66
C THR A 64 0.84 -24.63 -4.64
N ALA A 65 1.91 -24.64 -3.86
CA ALA A 65 2.20 -23.53 -2.94
C ALA A 65 2.53 -22.30 -3.80
N ILE A 66 1.82 -21.20 -3.56
CA ILE A 66 2.14 -19.91 -4.16
C ILE A 66 3.41 -19.42 -3.46
N VAL A 67 4.50 -19.35 -4.22
CA VAL A 67 5.76 -18.76 -3.70
C VAL A 67 5.62 -17.23 -3.79
N HIS A 68 5.85 -16.56 -2.67
CA HIS A 68 5.81 -15.10 -2.63
C HIS A 68 6.98 -14.52 -3.44
N PRO A 69 6.74 -13.63 -4.43
CA PRO A 69 7.79 -13.14 -5.33
C PRO A 69 8.89 -12.34 -4.63
N TRP A 70 8.62 -11.83 -3.43
CA TRP A 70 9.59 -11.10 -2.60
C TRP A 70 10.37 -11.98 -1.64
N GLN A 71 10.13 -13.30 -1.65
CA GLN A 71 10.81 -14.21 -0.74
C GLN A 71 12.32 -14.20 -0.98
N GLY A 72 13.09 -13.98 0.09
CA GLY A 72 14.55 -13.97 0.08
C GLY A 72 15.20 -12.76 -0.62
N LYS A 73 14.40 -11.76 -1.04
CA LYS A 73 14.91 -10.57 -1.74
C LYS A 73 15.65 -9.62 -0.80
N ARG A 74 16.60 -8.87 -1.36
CA ARG A 74 17.37 -7.82 -0.68
C ARG A 74 16.67 -6.50 -0.92
N VAL A 75 16.14 -5.90 0.13
CA VAL A 75 15.27 -4.73 0.03
C VAL A 75 15.82 -3.57 0.85
N ALA A 76 16.02 -2.43 0.19
CA ALA A 76 16.36 -1.19 0.85
C ALA A 76 15.10 -0.49 1.37
N TYR A 77 15.14 -0.02 2.60
CA TYR A 77 14.05 0.70 3.25
C TYR A 77 14.48 2.14 3.53
N PHE A 78 13.83 3.07 2.83
CA PHE A 78 14.00 4.51 3.01
C PHE A 78 12.82 5.07 3.79
N GLY A 79 13.08 6.05 4.63
CA GLY A 79 12.01 6.60 5.44
C GLY A 79 12.48 7.50 6.57
N ASP A 80 11.57 7.70 7.49
CA ASP A 80 11.71 8.52 8.69
C ASP A 80 11.68 7.68 9.98
N SER A 81 11.18 8.26 11.09
CA SER A 81 11.13 7.61 12.40
C SER A 81 10.31 6.32 12.45
N ILE A 82 9.30 6.17 11.59
CA ILE A 82 8.49 4.95 11.56
C ILE A 82 9.30 3.77 11.01
N THR A 83 10.26 4.03 10.13
CA THR A 83 11.13 3.02 9.51
C THR A 83 12.49 2.89 10.22
N ASP A 84 12.95 3.94 10.91
CA ASP A 84 14.27 4.04 11.56
C ASP A 84 14.50 2.92 12.59
N PRO A 85 15.54 2.08 12.43
CA PRO A 85 15.89 1.03 13.40
C PRO A 85 16.23 1.58 14.79
N ASN A 86 16.68 2.83 14.88
CA ASN A 86 17.07 3.46 16.14
C ASN A 86 15.90 4.10 16.89
N ASN A 87 14.74 4.25 16.27
CA ASN A 87 13.55 4.77 16.94
C ASN A 87 12.98 3.74 17.94
N LYS A 88 12.83 4.15 19.21
CA LYS A 88 12.48 3.29 20.34
C LYS A 88 10.97 3.03 20.53
N ALA A 89 10.13 3.55 19.65
CA ALA A 89 8.68 3.34 19.73
C ALA A 89 8.27 1.86 19.57
N ALA A 90 9.08 1.09 18.83
CA ALA A 90 8.92 -0.34 18.67
C ALA A 90 10.29 -1.04 18.61
N SER A 91 10.39 -2.22 19.17
CA SER A 91 11.56 -3.10 19.00
C SER A 91 11.57 -3.79 17.65
N ASN A 92 10.40 -4.14 17.12
CA ASN A 92 10.22 -4.74 15.81
C ASN A 92 9.47 -3.77 14.89
N LYS A 93 10.10 -3.40 13.79
CA LYS A 93 9.51 -2.59 12.73
C LYS A 93 8.82 -3.48 11.68
N TYR A 94 8.00 -2.89 10.82
CA TYR A 94 7.31 -3.62 9.75
C TYR A 94 8.26 -4.42 8.86
N TRP A 95 9.47 -3.93 8.61
CA TRP A 95 10.47 -4.63 7.82
C TRP A 95 11.10 -5.82 8.56
N ASN A 96 11.17 -5.84 9.91
CA ASN A 96 11.58 -7.03 10.68
C ASN A 96 10.56 -8.17 10.53
N PHE A 97 9.27 -7.87 10.53
CA PHE A 97 8.24 -8.89 10.28
C PHE A 97 8.32 -9.43 8.85
N LEU A 98 8.61 -8.57 7.85
CA LEU A 98 8.81 -9.03 6.47
C LEU A 98 10.09 -9.87 6.33
N GLU A 99 11.15 -9.56 7.07
CA GLU A 99 12.34 -10.40 7.19
C GLU A 99 11.98 -11.78 7.76
N GLU A 100 11.26 -11.82 8.88
CA GLU A 100 10.83 -13.07 9.53
C GLU A 100 9.92 -13.92 8.63
N TRP A 101 8.92 -13.30 7.99
CA TRP A 101 7.89 -14.06 7.27
C TRP A 101 8.27 -14.41 5.84
N LEU A 102 9.05 -13.58 5.17
CA LEU A 102 9.43 -13.74 3.76
C LEU A 102 10.92 -13.98 3.57
N GLY A 103 11.73 -13.96 4.63
CA GLY A 103 13.20 -14.07 4.50
C GLY A 103 13.84 -12.90 3.75
N ILE A 104 13.15 -11.75 3.65
CA ILE A 104 13.68 -10.53 3.06
C ILE A 104 14.94 -10.12 3.84
N LYS A 105 15.98 -9.70 3.12
CA LYS A 105 17.20 -9.13 3.72
C LYS A 105 17.10 -7.61 3.70
N PRO A 106 16.84 -6.95 4.85
CA PRO A 106 16.61 -5.51 4.89
C PRO A 106 17.92 -4.72 4.92
N PHE A 107 17.98 -3.64 4.11
CA PHE A 107 18.97 -2.59 4.16
C PHE A 107 18.30 -1.28 4.55
N VAL A 108 18.42 -0.86 5.81
CA VAL A 108 17.61 0.24 6.35
C VAL A 108 18.43 1.51 6.46
N TYR A 109 17.99 2.56 5.73
CA TYR A 109 18.65 3.88 5.66
C TYR A 109 17.83 5.01 6.27
N ALA A 110 16.65 4.68 6.78
CA ALA A 110 15.73 5.60 7.41
C ALA A 110 16.32 6.26 8.65
N VAL A 111 15.98 7.53 8.86
CA VAL A 111 16.42 8.32 10.02
C VAL A 111 15.25 9.14 10.54
N SER A 112 15.05 9.13 11.87
CA SER A 112 13.99 9.88 12.53
C SER A 112 13.99 11.36 12.16
N GLY A 113 12.79 11.92 11.94
CA GLY A 113 12.59 13.34 11.61
C GLY A 113 12.89 13.72 10.16
N ARG A 114 13.31 12.78 9.30
CA ARG A 114 13.62 13.08 7.91
C ARG A 114 12.37 13.26 7.04
N MET A 115 12.55 13.98 5.94
CA MET A 115 11.55 14.38 4.96
C MET A 115 11.98 13.94 3.55
N TRP A 116 11.15 14.12 2.54
CA TRP A 116 11.45 13.69 1.16
C TRP A 116 12.77 14.23 0.59
N ASN A 117 13.22 15.40 1.02
CA ASN A 117 14.51 15.96 0.61
C ASN A 117 15.72 15.14 1.10
N ASP A 118 15.54 14.19 2.02
CA ASP A 118 16.58 13.29 2.52
C ASP A 118 16.75 12.01 1.69
N ILE A 119 15.79 11.67 0.83
CA ILE A 119 15.83 10.44 0.03
C ILE A 119 17.09 10.34 -0.84
N PRO A 120 17.58 11.40 -1.50
CA PRO A 120 18.83 11.33 -2.25
C PRO A 120 20.05 10.96 -1.38
N ARG A 121 20.11 11.42 -0.12
CA ARG A 121 21.16 11.03 0.84
C ARG A 121 21.06 9.53 1.18
N GLN A 122 19.86 9.04 1.47
CA GLN A 122 19.63 7.62 1.76
C GLN A 122 20.03 6.75 0.56
N ALA A 123 19.67 7.17 -0.66
CA ALA A 123 20.04 6.48 -1.89
C ALA A 123 21.57 6.46 -2.14
N ASN A 124 22.25 7.58 -1.90
CA ASN A 124 23.72 7.65 -2.03
C ASN A 124 24.42 6.72 -1.03
N LYS A 125 23.87 6.61 0.19
CA LYS A 125 24.40 5.68 1.20
C LYS A 125 24.21 4.24 0.77
N LEU A 126 23.04 3.85 0.26
CA LEU A 126 22.80 2.52 -0.33
C LEU A 126 23.81 2.25 -1.46
N LYS A 127 24.02 3.22 -2.36
CA LYS A 127 24.97 3.07 -3.47
C LYS A 127 26.40 2.84 -3.00
N ALA A 128 26.82 3.56 -1.96
CA ALA A 128 28.16 3.44 -1.40
C ALA A 128 28.40 2.08 -0.71
N GLU A 129 27.39 1.52 -0.04
CA GLU A 129 27.50 0.30 0.75
C GLU A 129 27.23 -0.97 -0.06
N HIS A 130 26.29 -0.92 -1.03
CA HIS A 130 25.83 -2.11 -1.76
C HIS A 130 25.90 -1.99 -3.29
N GLY A 131 26.23 -0.82 -3.83
CA GLY A 131 26.26 -0.62 -5.30
C GLY A 131 24.87 -0.89 -5.90
N ASP A 132 24.81 -1.92 -6.75
CA ASP A 132 23.57 -2.43 -7.36
C ASP A 132 23.18 -3.82 -6.80
N ASP A 133 23.84 -4.28 -5.71
CA ASP A 133 23.60 -5.60 -5.12
C ASP A 133 22.40 -5.64 -4.17
N PHE A 134 21.25 -5.22 -4.68
CA PHE A 134 19.93 -5.32 -4.02
C PHE A 134 18.84 -5.47 -5.10
N ASP A 135 17.61 -5.77 -4.68
CA ASP A 135 16.53 -6.09 -5.60
C ASP A 135 15.47 -4.97 -5.66
N ALA A 136 15.14 -4.35 -4.54
CA ALA A 136 14.07 -3.35 -4.47
C ALA A 136 14.33 -2.26 -3.43
N ILE A 137 13.58 -1.14 -3.56
CA ILE A 137 13.53 -0.03 -2.61
C ILE A 137 12.08 0.22 -2.21
N LEU A 138 11.79 0.25 -0.92
CA LEU A 138 10.52 0.69 -0.34
C LEU A 138 10.72 2.04 0.35
N ILE A 139 9.84 3.01 0.08
CA ILE A 139 9.94 4.38 0.61
C ILE A 139 8.68 4.73 1.39
N LEU A 140 8.81 4.93 2.71
CA LEU A 140 7.74 5.44 3.58
C LEU A 140 8.15 6.82 4.10
N MET A 141 7.57 7.89 3.53
CA MET A 141 7.97 9.27 3.80
C MET A 141 6.79 10.22 3.62
N GLY A 142 6.76 11.32 4.40
CA GLY A 142 5.80 12.41 4.20
C GLY A 142 5.20 12.97 5.49
N THR A 143 5.12 12.20 6.57
CA THR A 143 4.54 12.68 7.84
C THR A 143 5.30 13.88 8.41
N ASN A 144 6.62 13.93 8.24
CA ASN A 144 7.41 15.07 8.70
C ASN A 144 7.32 16.27 7.74
N ASP A 145 7.12 16.04 6.44
CA ASP A 145 6.86 17.14 5.51
C ASP A 145 5.55 17.85 5.86
N TYR A 146 4.47 17.09 6.19
CA TYR A 146 3.25 17.66 6.72
C TYR A 146 3.48 18.45 8.02
N ASN A 147 4.14 17.84 9.01
CA ASN A 147 4.38 18.48 10.31
C ASN A 147 5.24 19.75 10.20
N ASN A 148 6.17 19.80 9.28
CA ASN A 148 7.01 20.97 9.02
C ASN A 148 6.39 21.97 8.04
N ALA A 149 5.10 21.77 7.68
CA ALA A 149 4.38 22.64 6.77
C ALA A 149 5.12 22.92 5.47
N VAL A 150 5.66 21.86 4.85
CA VAL A 150 6.28 21.96 3.52
C VAL A 150 5.20 22.25 2.49
N PRO A 151 5.25 23.38 1.77
CA PRO A 151 4.21 23.72 0.78
C PRO A 151 4.05 22.65 -0.28
N MET A 152 2.81 22.41 -0.73
CA MET A 152 2.52 21.32 -1.68
C MET A 152 3.26 21.47 -3.00
N GLY A 153 3.29 22.69 -3.59
CA GLY A 153 3.92 22.94 -4.87
C GLY A 153 3.19 22.31 -6.06
N LYS A 154 3.88 22.15 -7.16
CA LYS A 154 3.34 21.59 -8.41
C LYS A 154 4.22 20.47 -8.95
N TRP A 155 3.62 19.58 -9.75
CA TRP A 155 4.35 18.47 -10.38
C TRP A 155 5.18 18.93 -11.57
N TYR A 156 4.70 19.93 -12.32
CA TYR A 156 5.28 20.32 -13.58
C TYR A 156 5.44 21.83 -13.71
N ASP A 157 6.52 22.23 -14.33
CA ASP A 157 6.69 23.51 -14.98
C ASP A 157 6.31 23.37 -16.45
N GLU A 158 5.55 24.33 -16.97
CA GLU A 158 5.08 24.30 -18.35
C GLU A 158 5.63 25.48 -19.14
N ARG A 159 6.05 25.20 -20.38
CA ARG A 159 6.53 26.24 -21.31
C ARG A 159 6.17 25.90 -22.74
N MET A 160 5.97 26.94 -23.54
CA MET A 160 5.73 26.81 -24.97
C MET A 160 7.03 26.50 -25.69
N GLU A 161 7.08 25.45 -26.47
CA GLU A 161 8.25 25.05 -27.26
C GLU A 161 7.83 24.66 -28.67
N LYS A 162 8.79 24.87 -29.63
CA LYS A 162 8.64 24.34 -30.98
C LYS A 162 8.96 22.83 -30.97
N VAL A 163 8.07 22.06 -31.53
CA VAL A 163 8.25 20.60 -31.69
C VAL A 163 7.96 20.19 -33.13
N GLU A 164 8.77 19.27 -33.65
CA GLU A 164 8.49 18.63 -34.92
C GLU A 164 7.36 17.61 -34.70
N TYR A 165 6.28 17.80 -35.43
CA TYR A 165 5.13 16.91 -35.39
C TYR A 165 4.71 16.59 -36.82
N GLY A 166 4.33 15.33 -37.08
CA GLY A 166 3.87 14.92 -38.39
C GLY A 166 3.17 13.59 -38.38
N HIS A 167 2.25 13.48 -39.30
CA HIS A 167 1.55 12.23 -39.64
C HIS A 167 1.66 12.00 -41.12
N GLN A 168 1.75 10.74 -41.59
CA GLN A 168 1.81 10.38 -43.00
C GLN A 168 2.92 11.09 -43.80
N TYR A 169 4.15 11.12 -43.23
CA TYR A 169 5.35 11.69 -43.89
C TYR A 169 5.37 13.22 -44.04
N VAL A 170 4.38 13.94 -43.52
CA VAL A 170 4.38 15.40 -43.51
C VAL A 170 4.89 15.90 -42.15
N LYS A 171 6.10 16.42 -42.11
CA LYS A 171 6.69 17.04 -40.93
C LYS A 171 6.34 18.51 -40.87
N ARG A 172 5.91 18.99 -39.71
CA ARG A 172 5.62 20.42 -39.45
C ARG A 172 6.23 20.82 -38.12
N MET A 173 6.65 22.07 -38.05
CA MET A 173 7.04 22.69 -36.78
C MET A 173 5.81 23.35 -36.16
N GLU A 174 5.46 22.93 -34.95
CA GLU A 174 4.32 23.49 -34.21
C GLU A 174 4.80 24.02 -32.84
N ASN A 175 4.08 25.03 -32.34
CA ASN A 175 4.26 25.48 -30.98
C ASN A 175 3.31 24.67 -30.08
N ARG A 176 3.86 23.99 -29.07
CA ARG A 176 3.09 23.20 -28.12
C ARG A 176 3.56 23.43 -26.70
N MET A 177 2.63 23.37 -25.76
CA MET A 177 2.95 23.38 -24.34
C MET A 177 3.67 22.09 -23.96
N ARG A 178 4.84 22.22 -23.35
CA ARG A 178 5.62 21.09 -22.85
C ARG A 178 5.74 21.14 -21.35
N ARG A 179 5.60 19.98 -20.69
CA ARG A 179 5.77 19.80 -19.27
C ARG A 179 7.18 19.33 -18.94
N TYR A 180 7.71 19.88 -17.86
CA TYR A 180 8.96 19.46 -17.23
C TYR A 180 8.69 19.17 -15.76
N PRO A 181 9.21 18.08 -15.16
CA PRO A 181 9.09 17.90 -13.72
C PRO A 181 9.59 19.14 -12.98
N SER A 182 8.82 19.65 -12.05
CA SER A 182 9.27 20.75 -11.19
C SER A 182 10.23 20.19 -10.14
N PHE A 183 11.46 20.72 -10.09
CA PHE A 183 12.49 20.32 -9.13
C PHE A 183 12.67 21.36 -8.02
N ASP A 184 11.55 21.94 -7.57
CA ASP A 184 11.57 22.89 -6.47
C ASP A 184 11.78 22.15 -5.13
N LYS A 185 13.01 22.21 -4.59
CA LYS A 185 13.41 21.58 -3.33
C LYS A 185 12.65 22.06 -2.09
N ASP A 186 11.99 23.21 -2.18
CA ASP A 186 11.27 23.82 -1.08
C ASP A 186 9.79 23.44 -1.05
N THR A 187 9.31 22.66 -2.04
CA THR A 187 7.94 22.15 -2.11
C THR A 187 7.89 20.61 -2.04
N TYR A 188 6.77 20.09 -1.55
CA TYR A 188 6.59 18.65 -1.35
C TYR A 188 6.66 17.85 -2.65
N LYS A 189 5.87 18.27 -3.66
CA LYS A 189 5.86 17.62 -4.99
C LYS A 189 7.21 17.75 -5.69
N GLY A 190 7.88 18.90 -5.53
CA GLY A 190 9.24 19.09 -6.07
C GLY A 190 10.28 18.17 -5.42
N ARG A 191 10.23 17.99 -4.09
CA ARG A 191 11.08 17.02 -3.37
C ARG A 191 10.88 15.58 -3.83
N ILE A 192 9.62 15.18 -4.03
CA ILE A 192 9.30 13.84 -4.57
C ILE A 192 9.86 13.69 -5.99
N ASN A 193 9.70 14.70 -6.85
CA ASN A 193 10.27 14.70 -8.20
C ASN A 193 11.81 14.55 -8.17
N ILE A 194 12.51 15.30 -7.33
CA ILE A 194 13.97 15.21 -7.17
C ILE A 194 14.37 13.80 -6.73
N ALA A 195 13.66 13.24 -5.74
CA ALA A 195 13.95 11.92 -5.20
C ALA A 195 13.76 10.82 -6.26
N LEU A 196 12.61 10.82 -6.94
CA LEU A 196 12.28 9.76 -7.91
C LEU A 196 13.09 9.88 -9.21
N ASP A 197 13.36 11.09 -9.68
CA ASP A 197 14.28 11.31 -10.82
C ASP A 197 15.69 10.76 -10.51
N SER A 198 16.21 11.07 -9.32
CA SER A 198 17.51 10.58 -8.86
C SER A 198 17.53 9.05 -8.79
N LEU A 199 16.53 8.45 -8.14
CA LEU A 199 16.45 6.99 -7.97
C LEU A 199 16.32 6.26 -9.30
N LYS A 200 15.48 6.73 -10.22
CA LYS A 200 15.33 6.12 -11.55
C LYS A 200 16.58 6.24 -12.41
N LYS A 201 17.35 7.31 -12.25
CA LYS A 201 18.66 7.45 -12.91
C LYS A 201 19.72 6.55 -12.31
N MET A 202 19.75 6.42 -10.97
CA MET A 202 20.71 5.58 -10.28
C MET A 202 20.42 4.08 -10.44
N TYR A 203 19.15 3.70 -10.48
CA TYR A 203 18.67 2.33 -10.38
C TYR A 203 17.57 2.00 -11.41
N PRO A 204 17.84 2.11 -12.72
CA PRO A 204 16.82 1.97 -13.76
C PRO A 204 16.20 0.57 -13.83
N THR A 205 16.85 -0.44 -13.27
CA THR A 205 16.40 -1.85 -13.30
C THR A 205 15.86 -2.34 -11.95
N LYS A 206 15.86 -1.51 -10.91
CA LYS A 206 15.41 -1.91 -9.58
C LYS A 206 13.95 -1.59 -9.36
N GLN A 207 13.25 -2.46 -8.63
CA GLN A 207 11.89 -2.20 -8.22
C GLN A 207 11.87 -1.09 -7.17
N ILE A 208 11.09 -0.04 -7.41
CA ILE A 208 10.80 1.02 -6.42
C ILE A 208 9.32 0.93 -6.07
N VAL A 209 8.98 0.99 -4.79
CA VAL A 209 7.61 1.00 -4.29
C VAL A 209 7.45 2.16 -3.31
N LEU A 210 6.45 2.99 -3.51
CA LEU A 210 6.08 4.06 -2.59
C LEU A 210 5.05 3.54 -1.59
N LEU A 211 5.21 3.93 -0.34
CA LEU A 211 4.25 3.69 0.73
C LEU A 211 3.67 5.04 1.16
N THR A 212 2.35 5.16 1.21
CA THR A 212 1.75 6.40 1.72
C THR A 212 2.02 6.57 3.21
N PRO A 213 2.15 7.81 3.72
CA PRO A 213 2.12 8.06 5.16
C PRO A 213 0.88 7.41 5.79
N ILE A 214 1.04 6.78 6.95
CA ILE A 214 -0.09 6.24 7.73
C ILE A 214 -0.83 7.36 8.46
N HIS A 215 -2.05 7.10 8.91
CA HIS A 215 -2.76 7.97 9.82
C HIS A 215 -1.96 8.25 11.09
N ARG A 216 -2.09 9.46 11.62
CA ARG A 216 -1.38 9.91 12.82
C ARG A 216 -2.27 10.72 13.74
N ALA A 217 -2.06 10.57 15.04
CA ALA A 217 -2.60 11.48 16.03
C ALA A 217 -1.46 12.26 16.72
N GLY A 218 -1.72 12.82 17.89
CA GLY A 218 -0.79 13.68 18.58
C GLY A 218 0.50 12.98 19.01
N PHE A 219 1.57 13.75 19.03
CA PHE A 219 2.87 13.36 19.59
C PHE A 219 3.41 14.43 20.52
N TYR A 220 3.80 14.04 21.73
CA TYR A 220 4.41 14.90 22.71
C TYR A 220 5.64 14.24 23.33
N ALA A 221 6.81 14.71 22.99
CA ALA A 221 8.06 14.31 23.63
C ALA A 221 8.45 15.26 24.75
N ASN A 222 8.29 16.57 24.54
CA ASN A 222 8.56 17.67 25.48
C ASN A 222 8.03 19.00 24.88
N ASP A 223 8.12 20.09 25.61
CA ASP A 223 7.60 21.41 25.19
C ASP A 223 8.19 21.98 23.90
N LYS A 224 9.32 21.45 23.44
CA LYS A 224 9.96 21.85 22.17
C LYS A 224 9.66 20.90 21.02
N ASN A 225 9.07 19.74 21.30
CA ASN A 225 8.77 18.74 20.30
C ASN A 225 7.42 18.07 20.59
N TRP A 226 6.39 18.74 20.14
CA TRP A 226 5.03 18.22 20.14
C TRP A 226 4.38 18.48 18.78
N GLN A 227 3.46 17.63 18.36
CA GLN A 227 2.81 17.66 17.07
C GLN A 227 1.33 17.40 17.26
N CYS A 228 0.50 18.16 16.57
CA CYS A 228 -0.95 17.99 16.63
C CYS A 228 -1.42 16.75 15.84
N THR A 229 -2.70 16.46 15.96
CA THR A 229 -3.41 15.43 15.22
C THR A 229 -3.59 15.83 13.75
N GLU A 230 -3.81 14.87 12.88
CA GLU A 230 -3.90 15.07 11.42
C GLU A 230 -5.14 15.86 10.97
N ASP A 231 -6.15 16.00 11.83
CA ASP A 231 -7.36 16.79 11.60
C ASP A 231 -7.12 18.31 11.74
N TYR A 232 -5.93 18.74 12.10
CA TYR A 232 -5.52 20.13 12.06
C TYR A 232 -4.76 20.42 10.76
N MET A 233 -5.13 21.53 10.11
CA MET A 233 -4.29 22.08 9.03
C MET A 233 -2.91 22.44 9.58
N ASN A 234 -1.89 22.17 8.77
CA ASN A 234 -0.55 22.68 9.07
C ASN A 234 -0.42 24.18 8.73
N ARG A 235 0.75 24.75 8.96
CA ARG A 235 0.98 26.21 8.78
C ARG A 235 0.89 26.69 7.33
N CYS A 236 0.91 25.82 6.33
CA CYS A 236 0.67 26.17 4.94
C CYS A 236 -0.77 25.87 4.47
N GLY A 237 -1.68 25.54 5.40
CA GLY A 237 -3.11 25.36 5.13
C GLY A 237 -3.48 24.00 4.54
N GLU A 238 -2.64 22.97 4.73
CA GLU A 238 -2.85 21.62 4.20
C GLU A 238 -3.11 20.63 5.33
N TYR A 239 -4.03 19.68 5.08
CA TYR A 239 -4.19 18.48 5.92
C TYR A 239 -3.20 17.38 5.51
N LEU A 240 -3.07 16.35 6.33
CA LEU A 240 -2.26 15.16 5.98
C LEU A 240 -2.69 14.52 4.67
N ASP A 241 -3.99 14.52 4.38
CA ASP A 241 -4.56 13.93 3.17
C ASP A 241 -3.91 14.45 1.89
N SER A 242 -3.61 15.76 1.81
CA SER A 242 -2.91 16.34 0.64
C SER A 242 -1.54 15.72 0.42
N TYR A 243 -0.81 15.38 1.49
CA TYR A 243 0.50 14.73 1.41
C TYR A 243 0.37 13.24 1.03
N VAL A 244 -0.64 12.56 1.53
CA VAL A 244 -0.97 11.17 1.15
C VAL A 244 -1.32 11.10 -0.34
N ASP A 245 -2.21 11.99 -0.81
CA ASP A 245 -2.65 12.03 -2.20
C ASP A 245 -1.50 12.36 -3.16
N ALA A 246 -0.60 13.25 -2.78
CA ALA A 246 0.57 13.53 -3.59
C ALA A 246 1.50 12.30 -3.74
N VAL A 247 1.64 11.43 -2.73
CA VAL A 247 2.39 10.17 -2.89
C VAL A 247 1.68 9.23 -3.87
N LYS A 248 0.33 9.16 -3.83
CA LYS A 248 -0.45 8.38 -4.80
C LYS A 248 -0.31 8.92 -6.23
N GLU A 249 -0.41 10.25 -6.39
CA GLU A 249 -0.19 10.93 -7.69
C GLU A 249 1.21 10.64 -8.26
N ALA A 250 2.25 10.66 -7.39
CA ALA A 250 3.63 10.38 -7.79
C ALA A 250 3.79 9.01 -8.46
N GLY A 251 3.01 8.01 -8.03
CA GLY A 251 2.99 6.69 -8.65
C GLY A 251 2.65 6.75 -10.13
N ASN A 252 1.61 7.50 -10.49
CA ASN A 252 1.20 7.69 -11.88
C ASN A 252 2.23 8.50 -12.69
N ILE A 253 2.78 9.57 -12.09
CA ILE A 253 3.71 10.48 -12.76
C ILE A 253 5.02 9.78 -13.09
N TRP A 254 5.52 8.98 -12.17
CA TRP A 254 6.84 8.34 -12.27
C TRP A 254 6.79 6.87 -12.66
N ALA A 255 5.60 6.31 -12.93
CA ALA A 255 5.39 4.88 -13.18
C ALA A 255 6.05 4.00 -12.10
N VAL A 256 5.66 4.25 -10.84
CA VAL A 256 6.14 3.56 -9.65
C VAL A 256 4.94 3.01 -8.88
N PRO A 257 4.89 1.72 -8.53
CA PRO A 257 3.82 1.18 -7.70
C PRO A 257 3.69 1.91 -6.36
N VAL A 258 2.45 2.10 -5.91
CA VAL A 258 2.13 2.69 -4.61
C VAL A 258 1.31 1.72 -3.80
N ILE A 259 1.71 1.49 -2.56
CA ILE A 259 0.89 0.81 -1.55
C ILE A 259 0.31 1.86 -0.61
N ASP A 260 -1.00 2.00 -0.63
CA ASP A 260 -1.73 2.94 0.23
C ASP A 260 -1.87 2.38 1.64
N LEU A 261 -0.85 2.57 2.48
CA LEU A 261 -0.89 2.18 3.90
C LEU A 261 -1.87 3.05 4.70
N ASN A 262 -2.10 4.31 4.30
CA ASN A 262 -3.07 5.17 4.94
C ASN A 262 -4.45 4.50 4.97
N ALA A 263 -4.92 4.06 3.81
CA ALA A 263 -6.24 3.43 3.67
C ALA A 263 -6.26 1.97 4.14
N THR A 264 -5.17 1.21 3.98
CA THR A 264 -5.25 -0.26 4.03
C THR A 264 -4.66 -0.92 5.25
N CYS A 265 -3.78 -0.26 6.02
CA CYS A 265 -3.18 -0.88 7.20
C CYS A 265 -4.12 -0.95 8.43
N GLY A 266 -5.27 -0.27 8.36
CA GLY A 266 -6.29 -0.28 9.42
C GLY A 266 -5.84 0.34 10.74
N LEU A 267 -4.86 1.26 10.72
CA LEU A 267 -4.43 2.05 11.86
C LEU A 267 -5.12 3.40 11.84
N TYR A 268 -6.01 3.67 12.81
CA TYR A 268 -6.72 4.95 12.90
C TYR A 268 -6.60 5.56 14.32
N PRO A 269 -5.46 6.21 14.63
CA PRO A 269 -5.11 6.65 15.98
C PRO A 269 -6.00 7.76 16.56
N MET A 270 -6.88 8.34 15.74
CA MET A 270 -7.85 9.35 16.16
C MET A 270 -8.92 8.78 17.10
N GLN A 271 -9.10 7.46 17.12
CA GLN A 271 -10.02 6.76 18.02
C GLN A 271 -9.23 6.03 19.12
N ASP A 272 -9.70 6.13 20.36
CA ASP A 272 -9.01 5.58 21.55
C ASP A 272 -8.83 4.05 21.49
N GLY A 273 -9.74 3.33 20.87
CA GLY A 273 -9.62 1.89 20.67
C GLY A 273 -8.38 1.47 19.88
N TYR A 274 -7.81 2.37 19.07
CA TYR A 274 -6.60 2.14 18.30
C TYR A 274 -5.30 2.57 19.00
N ALA A 275 -5.38 3.25 20.15
CA ALA A 275 -4.21 3.67 20.90
C ALA A 275 -3.27 2.51 21.26
N GLN A 276 -3.82 1.29 21.41
CA GLN A 276 -3.05 0.06 21.67
C GLN A 276 -2.03 -0.31 20.59
N TYR A 277 -2.13 0.24 19.37
CA TYR A 277 -1.21 0.00 18.26
C TYR A 277 -0.09 1.04 18.17
N PHE A 278 -0.08 2.01 19.09
CA PHE A 278 0.89 3.10 19.10
C PHE A 278 1.76 3.06 20.33
N ASN A 279 2.86 3.80 20.30
CA ASN A 279 3.91 3.75 21.32
C ASN A 279 3.37 4.09 22.73
N LYS A 280 2.59 5.19 22.84
CA LYS A 280 1.96 5.60 24.10
C LYS A 280 0.59 6.19 23.85
N ALA A 281 -0.43 5.61 24.45
CA ALA A 281 -1.82 6.00 24.27
C ALA A 281 -2.09 7.50 24.45
N ASP A 282 -1.43 8.14 25.41
CA ASP A 282 -1.68 9.51 25.79
C ASP A 282 -0.75 10.53 25.13
N THR A 283 0.47 10.13 24.77
CA THR A 283 1.52 11.06 24.36
C THR A 283 2.19 10.75 23.02
N ASP A 284 1.94 9.58 22.44
CA ASP A 284 2.55 9.21 21.16
C ASP A 284 1.66 8.23 20.37
N ARG A 285 0.73 8.80 19.63
CA ARG A 285 -0.08 8.09 18.62
C ARG A 285 0.38 8.42 17.20
N LEU A 286 1.62 8.90 17.05
CA LEU A 286 2.31 9.08 15.78
C LEU A 286 3.10 7.81 15.38
N HIS A 287 3.82 7.25 16.37
CA HIS A 287 4.71 6.12 16.12
C HIS A 287 4.01 4.81 16.49
N PRO A 288 3.82 3.89 15.52
CA PRO A 288 3.31 2.55 15.81
C PRO A 288 4.25 1.80 16.78
N ASN A 289 3.67 1.00 17.68
CA ASN A 289 4.40 0.00 18.45
C ASN A 289 4.53 -1.32 17.67
N ASN A 290 5.00 -2.41 18.30
CA ASN A 290 5.17 -3.70 17.62
C ASN A 290 3.88 -4.21 16.97
N MET A 291 2.72 -4.07 17.64
CA MET A 291 1.43 -4.50 17.08
C MET A 291 1.00 -3.64 15.87
N GLY A 292 1.27 -2.33 15.92
CA GLY A 292 1.02 -1.44 14.79
C GLY A 292 1.91 -1.77 13.60
N HIS A 293 3.20 -2.01 13.83
CA HIS A 293 4.13 -2.44 12.79
C HIS A 293 3.80 -3.82 12.21
N GLU A 294 3.32 -4.76 13.02
CA GLU A 294 2.84 -6.05 12.55
C GLU A 294 1.65 -5.89 11.59
N ARG A 295 0.68 -5.00 11.90
CA ARG A 295 -0.43 -4.69 10.98
C ARG A 295 0.06 -4.12 9.66
N MET A 296 0.99 -3.16 9.69
CA MET A 296 1.63 -2.63 8.48
C MET A 296 2.30 -3.74 7.67
N ALA A 297 3.05 -4.62 8.32
CA ALA A 297 3.74 -5.73 7.67
C ALA A 297 2.77 -6.73 7.02
N LYS A 298 1.66 -7.06 7.68
CA LYS A 298 0.61 -7.91 7.10
C LYS A 298 0.02 -7.30 5.84
N THR A 299 -0.29 -6.01 5.87
CA THR A 299 -0.75 -5.29 4.68
C THR A 299 0.29 -5.34 3.57
N LEU A 300 1.54 -5.03 3.87
CA LEU A 300 2.63 -5.06 2.90
C LEU A 300 2.83 -6.45 2.31
N MET A 301 2.81 -7.51 3.12
CA MET A 301 2.96 -8.88 2.64
C MET A 301 1.95 -9.23 1.55
N TYR A 302 0.66 -8.89 1.74
CA TYR A 302 -0.36 -9.18 0.74
C TYR A 302 -0.33 -8.22 -0.46
N GLN A 303 -0.05 -6.95 -0.24
CA GLN A 303 0.03 -5.96 -1.32
C GLN A 303 1.24 -6.19 -2.22
N LEU A 304 2.38 -6.56 -1.66
CA LEU A 304 3.58 -6.90 -2.42
C LEU A 304 3.39 -8.14 -3.29
N LEU A 305 2.56 -9.11 -2.87
CA LEU A 305 2.20 -10.28 -3.68
C LEU A 305 1.50 -9.89 -4.99
N SER A 306 0.72 -8.82 -4.98
CA SER A 306 -0.08 -8.35 -6.12
C SER A 306 0.64 -7.39 -7.05
N LEU A 307 1.82 -6.88 -6.66
CA LEU A 307 2.56 -5.93 -7.49
C LEU A 307 3.34 -6.62 -8.60
N PRO A 308 3.51 -5.96 -9.77
CA PRO A 308 4.44 -6.43 -10.78
C PRO A 308 5.84 -6.55 -10.21
N CYS A 309 6.48 -7.68 -10.46
CA CYS A 309 7.87 -7.91 -10.05
C CYS A 309 8.79 -7.65 -11.24
N THR A 310 9.83 -6.86 -11.03
CA THR A 310 10.87 -6.57 -12.04
C THR A 310 12.15 -7.36 -11.81
N PHE A 311 12.15 -8.28 -10.83
CA PHE A 311 13.29 -9.13 -10.46
C PHE A 311 12.95 -10.61 -10.51
#